data_126f75505f4c87ef0f54093562f7f56b
#
_entry.id   126f75505f4c87ef0f54093562f7f56b
#
_cell.length_a   1.000
_cell.length_b   1.000
_cell.length_c   1.000
_cell.angle_alpha   90.00
_cell.angle_beta   90.00
_cell.angle_gamma   90.00
#
_symmetry.space_group_name_H-M   'P 1'
#
loop_
_entity.id
_entity.type
_entity.pdbx_description
1 polymer ?
#
loop_
_entity_poly.entity_id
_entity_poly.type
_entity_poly.pdbx_seq_one_letter_code
_entity_poly.pdbx_strand_id
1 'polypeptide(L)'
;MNILGKQRMSITISAAMVKELRERTASGMMECKKALVEANGDMELAIENMRKSGLAKADKKSGRIAAEGIIGAKVSDDGKAVAIVDVNCETDFVAKADDFVNFVNNVTVALLNSDIETEEQLLAMTLADGTIVDEVRRGLVARLGENITIRRFHKYQTATGGTACYLHGNKIGVVIELAKADAELGKDIAMHIAASKPTCVSDEQVSPELIEKEKEIFSAQAAESGKPADIIEKMVVGRISKFLAEITLLGQPFIKDDKLTVAKLLAAKDNSVIRFARLEVGEGIEKKEENFAEEVMAQVRGS
;
A
#
# COMPACT_ATOMS: atom_id res chain seq x y z
N MET A 1 -29.16 49.39 -38.04
CA MET A 1 -28.99 48.42 -36.95
C MET A 1 -28.39 47.15 -37.58
N ASN A 2 -27.05 47.03 -37.52
CA ASN A 2 -26.33 45.88 -38.08
C ASN A 2 -26.07 44.88 -36.96
N ILE A 3 -26.77 43.76 -37.02
CA ILE A 3 -26.51 42.61 -36.16
C ILE A 3 -25.40 41.79 -36.84
N LEU A 4 -24.16 42.06 -36.47
CA LEU A 4 -23.02 41.22 -36.85
C LEU A 4 -23.15 39.85 -36.16
N GLY A 5 -23.69 38.88 -36.90
CA GLY A 5 -23.62 37.48 -36.56
C GLY A 5 -22.15 37.03 -36.49
N LYS A 6 -21.62 36.79 -35.28
CA LYS A 6 -20.37 36.10 -35.13
C LYS A 6 -20.54 34.68 -35.70
N GLN A 7 -20.10 34.47 -36.95
CA GLN A 7 -19.87 33.13 -37.51
C GLN A 7 -18.81 32.46 -36.59
N ARG A 8 -19.23 31.49 -35.79
CA ARG A 8 -18.31 30.55 -35.16
C ARG A 8 -17.63 29.77 -36.27
N MET A 9 -16.40 30.12 -36.59
CA MET A 9 -15.56 29.27 -37.43
C MET A 9 -15.38 27.95 -36.70
N SER A 10 -16.03 26.89 -37.18
CA SER A 10 -15.81 25.54 -36.67
C SER A 10 -14.39 25.10 -37.07
N ILE A 11 -13.47 25.11 -36.14
CA ILE A 11 -12.12 24.59 -36.36
C ILE A 11 -12.25 23.09 -36.62
N THR A 12 -11.74 22.61 -37.74
CA THR A 12 -11.70 21.17 -38.04
C THR A 12 -10.60 20.52 -37.22
N ILE A 13 -11.00 19.69 -36.25
CA ILE A 13 -10.04 18.93 -35.42
C ILE A 13 -9.39 17.87 -36.28
N SER A 14 -8.08 18.01 -36.56
CA SER A 14 -7.32 17.05 -37.35
C SER A 14 -6.91 15.83 -36.52
N ALA A 15 -6.66 14.70 -37.20
CA ALA A 15 -6.12 13.49 -36.57
C ALA A 15 -4.73 13.74 -35.92
N ALA A 16 -3.93 14.65 -36.48
CA ALA A 16 -2.65 15.06 -35.93
C ALA A 16 -2.78 15.74 -34.57
N MET A 17 -3.74 16.67 -34.41
CA MET A 17 -4.02 17.32 -33.14
C MET A 17 -4.49 16.32 -32.08
N VAL A 18 -5.32 15.36 -32.46
CA VAL A 18 -5.78 14.32 -31.53
C VAL A 18 -4.61 13.43 -31.10
N LYS A 19 -3.73 13.08 -32.03
CA LYS A 19 -2.51 12.31 -31.75
C LYS A 19 -1.58 13.06 -30.79
N GLU A 20 -1.31 14.35 -31.06
CA GLU A 20 -0.50 15.20 -30.21
C GLU A 20 -1.07 15.33 -28.80
N LEU A 21 -2.36 15.61 -28.66
CA LEU A 21 -3.02 15.70 -27.36
C LEU A 21 -2.92 14.37 -26.61
N ARG A 22 -3.07 13.23 -27.31
CA ARG A 22 -2.93 11.90 -26.73
C ARG A 22 -1.51 11.63 -26.24
N GLU A 23 -0.49 12.04 -27.01
CA GLU A 23 0.92 11.89 -26.61
C GLU A 23 1.22 12.73 -25.36
N ARG A 24 0.64 13.93 -25.24
CA ARG A 24 0.82 14.83 -24.09
C ARG A 24 0.02 14.43 -22.83
N THR A 25 -1.14 13.79 -23.00
CA THR A 25 -2.06 13.48 -21.87
C THR A 25 -2.19 12.01 -21.56
N ALA A 26 -1.68 11.12 -22.44
CA ALA A 26 -1.86 9.68 -22.42
C ALA A 26 -3.33 9.21 -22.29
N SER A 27 -4.29 10.08 -22.63
CA SER A 27 -5.72 9.82 -22.56
C SER A 27 -6.25 9.09 -23.80
N GLY A 28 -7.48 8.55 -23.73
CA GLY A 28 -8.12 7.87 -24.84
C GLY A 28 -8.33 8.78 -26.06
N MET A 29 -8.23 8.23 -27.28
CA MET A 29 -8.34 9.00 -28.52
C MET A 29 -9.67 9.76 -28.64
N MET A 30 -10.79 9.16 -28.20
CA MET A 30 -12.10 9.79 -28.25
C MET A 30 -12.24 10.91 -27.21
N GLU A 31 -11.62 10.77 -26.03
CA GLU A 31 -11.58 11.82 -25.02
C GLU A 31 -10.76 13.01 -25.50
N CYS A 32 -9.59 12.77 -26.10
CA CYS A 32 -8.76 13.83 -26.70
C CYS A 32 -9.52 14.58 -27.82
N LYS A 33 -10.20 13.84 -28.71
CA LYS A 33 -11.02 14.46 -29.75
C LYS A 33 -12.13 15.33 -29.18
N LYS A 34 -12.85 14.84 -28.16
CA LYS A 34 -13.91 15.57 -27.47
C LYS A 34 -13.37 16.84 -26.80
N ALA A 35 -12.27 16.74 -26.08
CA ALA A 35 -11.64 17.87 -25.41
C ALA A 35 -11.18 18.96 -26.40
N LEU A 36 -10.61 18.58 -27.54
CA LEU A 36 -10.23 19.52 -28.59
C LEU A 36 -11.45 20.20 -29.23
N VAL A 37 -12.56 19.48 -29.45
CA VAL A 37 -13.80 20.07 -29.94
C VAL A 37 -14.34 21.11 -28.96
N GLU A 38 -14.39 20.77 -27.65
CA GLU A 38 -14.83 21.65 -26.57
C GLU A 38 -13.94 22.87 -26.40
N ALA A 39 -12.63 22.71 -26.62
CA ALA A 39 -11.63 23.78 -26.60
C ALA A 39 -11.50 24.54 -27.93
N ASN A 40 -12.34 24.26 -28.94
CA ASN A 40 -12.23 24.85 -30.28
C ASN A 40 -10.81 24.72 -30.89
N GLY A 41 -10.16 23.58 -30.71
CA GLY A 41 -8.81 23.29 -31.22
C GLY A 41 -7.66 23.89 -30.41
N ASP A 42 -7.92 24.61 -29.33
CA ASP A 42 -6.90 25.10 -28.42
C ASP A 42 -6.34 23.92 -27.59
N MET A 43 -5.05 23.61 -27.83
CA MET A 43 -4.37 22.47 -27.21
C MET A 43 -4.21 22.66 -25.70
N GLU A 44 -3.80 23.81 -25.25
CA GLU A 44 -3.55 24.10 -23.84
C GLU A 44 -4.86 24.14 -23.04
N LEU A 45 -5.89 24.76 -23.60
CA LEU A 45 -7.22 24.75 -23.00
C LEU A 45 -7.82 23.34 -22.96
N ALA A 46 -7.58 22.51 -23.99
CA ALA A 46 -8.00 21.11 -23.97
C ALA A 46 -7.33 20.33 -22.86
N ILE A 47 -6.01 20.47 -22.65
CA ILE A 47 -5.26 19.84 -21.56
C ILE A 47 -5.81 20.30 -20.21
N GLU A 48 -5.99 21.61 -20.01
CA GLU A 48 -6.54 22.16 -18.78
C GLU A 48 -7.93 21.61 -18.45
N ASN A 49 -8.83 21.59 -19.45
CA ASN A 49 -10.18 21.05 -19.30
C ASN A 49 -10.17 19.54 -19.00
N MET A 50 -9.30 18.77 -19.65
CA MET A 50 -9.11 17.33 -19.37
C MET A 50 -8.60 17.10 -17.95
N ARG A 51 -7.66 17.92 -17.48
CA ARG A 51 -7.16 17.88 -16.10
C ARG A 51 -8.29 18.15 -15.10
N LYS A 52 -9.06 19.23 -15.27
CA LYS A 52 -10.21 19.55 -14.40
C LYS A 52 -11.28 18.46 -14.42
N SER A 53 -11.62 17.94 -15.59
CA SER A 53 -12.57 16.83 -15.73
C SER A 53 -12.06 15.53 -15.12
N GLY A 54 -10.75 15.27 -15.21
CA GLY A 54 -10.07 14.13 -14.58
C GLY A 54 -10.17 14.17 -13.07
N LEU A 55 -9.95 15.34 -12.46
CA LEU A 55 -10.09 15.55 -11.01
C LEU A 55 -11.51 15.22 -10.55
N ALA A 56 -12.54 15.73 -11.25
CA ALA A 56 -13.94 15.46 -10.92
C ALA A 56 -14.35 13.99 -11.11
N LYS A 57 -13.75 13.29 -12.08
CA LYS A 57 -13.95 11.83 -12.25
C LYS A 57 -13.27 11.03 -11.12
N ALA A 58 -12.09 11.44 -10.68
CA ALA A 58 -11.39 10.81 -9.58
C ALA A 58 -12.19 10.91 -8.27
N ASP A 59 -12.72 12.10 -7.97
CA ASP A 59 -13.53 12.32 -6.77
C ASP A 59 -14.79 11.43 -6.73
N LYS A 60 -15.43 11.22 -7.87
CA LYS A 60 -16.61 10.31 -7.98
C LYS A 60 -16.26 8.84 -7.72
N LYS A 61 -15.00 8.45 -7.87
CA LYS A 61 -14.56 7.06 -7.71
C LYS A 61 -13.92 6.79 -6.34
N SER A 62 -13.60 7.83 -5.57
CA SER A 62 -12.90 7.70 -4.28
C SER A 62 -13.60 6.80 -3.26
N GLY A 63 -14.94 6.67 -3.34
CA GLY A 63 -15.73 5.78 -2.48
C GLY A 63 -15.77 4.31 -2.90
N ARG A 64 -15.14 3.92 -4.03
CA ARG A 64 -15.12 2.52 -4.46
C ARG A 64 -14.07 1.72 -3.70
N ILE A 65 -14.40 0.44 -3.43
CA ILE A 65 -13.49 -0.47 -2.73
C ILE A 65 -12.31 -0.78 -3.64
N ALA A 66 -11.10 -0.44 -3.19
CA ALA A 66 -9.83 -0.71 -3.85
C ALA A 66 -9.04 -1.72 -3.00
N ALA A 67 -9.28 -3.01 -3.20
CA ALA A 67 -8.69 -4.09 -2.41
C ALA A 67 -7.54 -4.83 -3.10
N GLU A 68 -7.28 -4.50 -4.37
CA GLU A 68 -6.09 -4.91 -5.12
C GLU A 68 -5.03 -3.80 -5.07
N GLY A 69 -3.86 -4.01 -5.65
CA GLY A 69 -2.77 -3.03 -5.66
C GLY A 69 -1.40 -3.67 -5.60
N ILE A 70 -0.39 -2.86 -5.28
CA ILE A 70 0.99 -3.32 -5.04
C ILE A 70 1.64 -2.57 -3.89
N ILE A 71 2.61 -3.24 -3.26
CA ILE A 71 3.51 -2.64 -2.28
C ILE A 71 4.79 -2.21 -3.00
N GLY A 72 5.17 -0.94 -2.84
CA GLY A 72 6.49 -0.43 -3.19
C GLY A 72 7.39 -0.37 -1.96
N ALA A 73 8.64 -0.82 -2.05
CA ALA A 73 9.61 -0.64 -0.98
C ALA A 73 11.00 -0.41 -1.54
N LYS A 74 11.79 0.44 -0.88
CA LYS A 74 13.15 0.76 -1.29
C LYS A 74 14.02 1.14 -0.10
N VAL A 75 15.25 0.67 -0.12
CA VAL A 75 16.33 1.05 0.81
C VAL A 75 17.22 2.08 0.12
N SER A 76 17.74 3.05 0.86
CA SER A 76 18.75 4.00 0.37
C SER A 76 20.09 3.30 0.07
N ASP A 77 20.89 3.88 -0.80
CA ASP A 77 22.15 3.27 -1.25
C ASP A 77 23.15 3.06 -0.10
N ASP A 78 23.08 3.88 0.94
CA ASP A 78 23.90 3.77 2.17
C ASP A 78 23.31 2.80 3.21
N GLY A 79 22.11 2.24 2.96
CA GLY A 79 21.42 1.34 3.88
C GLY A 79 20.89 2.01 5.14
N LYS A 80 20.84 3.34 5.21
CA LYS A 80 20.42 4.09 6.39
C LYS A 80 18.97 4.50 6.41
N ALA A 81 18.30 4.46 5.29
CA ALA A 81 16.88 4.76 5.18
C ALA A 81 16.14 3.68 4.39
N VAL A 82 14.88 3.47 4.72
CA VAL A 82 13.99 2.57 3.98
C VAL A 82 12.58 3.17 3.96
N ALA A 83 11.92 3.06 2.82
CA ALA A 83 10.53 3.45 2.65
C ALA A 83 9.70 2.28 2.11
N ILE A 84 8.42 2.24 2.50
CA ILE A 84 7.42 1.30 2.00
C ILE A 84 6.10 2.04 1.80
N VAL A 85 5.38 1.73 0.74
CA VAL A 85 4.08 2.30 0.43
C VAL A 85 3.12 1.22 -0.08
N ASP A 86 1.86 1.26 0.38
CA ASP A 86 0.76 0.42 -0.07
C ASP A 86 -0.17 1.28 -0.94
N VAL A 87 -0.20 0.98 -2.24
CA VAL A 87 -1.06 1.67 -3.21
C VAL A 87 -2.09 0.69 -3.75
N ASN A 88 -3.35 1.02 -3.50
CA ASN A 88 -4.47 0.17 -3.84
C ASN A 88 -5.19 0.63 -5.12
N CYS A 89 -5.76 -0.33 -5.85
CA CYS A 89 -6.66 -0.17 -6.99
C CYS A 89 -7.80 -1.20 -6.92
N GLU A 90 -8.75 -1.13 -7.84
CA GLU A 90 -9.93 -2.02 -7.80
C GLU A 90 -9.60 -3.43 -8.33
N THR A 91 -8.76 -3.55 -9.39
CA THR A 91 -8.45 -4.83 -10.05
C THR A 91 -6.96 -5.14 -10.12
N ASP A 92 -6.65 -6.43 -10.28
CA ASP A 92 -5.28 -6.90 -10.51
C ASP A 92 -4.74 -6.54 -11.91
N PHE A 93 -5.62 -6.24 -12.87
CA PHE A 93 -5.23 -5.72 -14.18
C PHE A 93 -4.57 -4.36 -14.06
N VAL A 94 -5.18 -3.43 -13.32
CA VAL A 94 -4.59 -2.10 -13.05
C VAL A 94 -3.33 -2.23 -12.21
N ALA A 95 -3.31 -3.13 -11.22
CA ALA A 95 -2.11 -3.38 -10.42
C ALA A 95 -0.88 -3.83 -11.24
N LYS A 96 -1.09 -4.41 -12.43
CA LYS A 96 -0.04 -4.85 -13.36
C LYS A 96 0.26 -3.84 -14.47
N ALA A 97 -0.52 -2.77 -14.59
CA ALA A 97 -0.31 -1.75 -15.63
C ALA A 97 0.99 -0.96 -15.37
N ASP A 98 1.79 -0.78 -16.41
CA ASP A 98 3.09 -0.09 -16.31
C ASP A 98 2.96 1.31 -15.68
N ASP A 99 1.94 2.06 -16.04
CA ASP A 99 1.68 3.39 -15.49
C ASP A 99 1.43 3.37 -13.98
N PHE A 100 0.70 2.36 -13.50
CA PHE A 100 0.44 2.18 -12.07
C PHE A 100 1.71 1.76 -11.33
N VAL A 101 2.45 0.79 -11.87
CA VAL A 101 3.73 0.32 -11.29
C VAL A 101 4.75 1.47 -11.23
N ASN A 102 4.87 2.25 -12.30
CA ASN A 102 5.77 3.41 -12.34
C ASN A 102 5.37 4.48 -11.33
N PHE A 103 4.08 4.74 -11.16
CA PHE A 103 3.58 5.65 -10.14
C PHE A 103 4.00 5.20 -8.73
N VAL A 104 3.77 3.93 -8.39
CA VAL A 104 4.15 3.38 -7.07
C VAL A 104 5.66 3.48 -6.84
N ASN A 105 6.47 3.17 -7.84
CA ASN A 105 7.92 3.28 -7.76
C ASN A 105 8.37 4.73 -7.53
N ASN A 106 7.80 5.69 -8.27
CA ASN A 106 8.14 7.10 -8.14
C ASN A 106 7.75 7.66 -6.76
N VAL A 107 6.56 7.31 -6.27
CA VAL A 107 6.12 7.67 -4.91
C VAL A 107 7.05 7.06 -3.85
N THR A 108 7.43 5.78 -4.00
CA THR A 108 8.35 5.11 -3.06
C THR A 108 9.72 5.81 -3.01
N VAL A 109 10.27 6.17 -4.16
CA VAL A 109 11.56 6.89 -4.25
C VAL A 109 11.47 8.28 -3.64
N ALA A 110 10.39 9.01 -3.94
CA ALA A 110 10.18 10.34 -3.39
C ALA A 110 9.98 10.30 -1.86
N LEU A 111 9.20 9.33 -1.36
CA LEU A 111 9.02 9.09 0.07
C LEU A 111 10.36 8.80 0.77
N LEU A 112 11.21 7.95 0.18
CA LEU A 112 12.53 7.63 0.72
C LEU A 112 13.39 8.88 0.95
N ASN A 113 13.29 9.86 0.05
CA ASN A 113 14.10 11.09 0.03
C ASN A 113 13.41 12.29 0.71
N SER A 114 12.29 12.10 1.39
CA SER A 114 11.52 13.18 2.04
C SER A 114 11.45 12.98 3.55
N ASP A 115 11.03 14.00 4.29
CA ASP A 115 10.80 13.95 5.75
C ASP A 115 9.30 14.05 6.07
N ILE A 116 8.45 13.47 5.23
CA ILE A 116 6.99 13.50 5.42
C ILE A 116 6.53 12.41 6.39
N GLU A 117 5.47 12.73 7.15
CA GLU A 117 4.91 11.87 8.19
C GLU A 117 3.40 11.63 8.01
N THR A 118 2.72 12.47 7.23
CA THR A 118 1.26 12.38 7.05
C THR A 118 0.87 12.11 5.61
N GLU A 119 -0.35 11.58 5.42
CA GLU A 119 -0.92 11.31 4.11
C GLU A 119 -1.09 12.61 3.30
N GLU A 120 -1.50 13.71 3.95
CA GLU A 120 -1.67 15.00 3.28
C GLU A 120 -0.33 15.50 2.73
N GLN A 121 0.76 15.35 3.49
CA GLN A 121 2.10 15.70 3.03
C GLN A 121 2.53 14.83 1.86
N LEU A 122 2.23 13.51 1.92
CA LEU A 122 2.53 12.58 0.85
C LEU A 122 1.79 12.94 -0.44
N LEU A 123 0.51 13.24 -0.36
CA LEU A 123 -0.30 13.64 -1.51
C LEU A 123 0.14 14.97 -2.11
N ALA A 124 0.63 15.90 -1.29
CA ALA A 124 1.16 17.21 -1.71
C ALA A 124 2.63 17.14 -2.18
N MET A 125 3.31 16.01 -2.03
CA MET A 125 4.71 15.86 -2.36
C MET A 125 4.96 15.99 -3.86
N THR A 126 6.10 16.62 -4.21
CA THR A 126 6.55 16.74 -5.59
C THR A 126 7.43 15.55 -5.98
N LEU A 127 7.13 14.93 -7.11
CA LEU A 127 7.93 13.87 -7.72
C LEU A 127 9.16 14.45 -8.44
N ALA A 128 10.08 13.58 -8.86
CA ALA A 128 11.33 13.99 -9.51
C ALA A 128 11.14 14.76 -10.84
N ASP A 129 10.03 14.56 -11.52
CA ASP A 129 9.64 15.27 -12.74
C ASP A 129 8.93 16.62 -12.50
N GLY A 130 8.78 17.03 -11.24
CA GLY A 130 8.12 18.26 -10.84
C GLY A 130 6.60 18.16 -10.69
N THR A 131 5.99 16.99 -10.90
CA THR A 131 4.56 16.77 -10.74
C THR A 131 4.19 16.50 -9.27
N ILE A 132 2.94 16.77 -8.89
CA ILE A 132 2.43 16.52 -7.54
C ILE A 132 1.82 15.11 -7.49
N VAL A 133 2.11 14.35 -6.43
CA VAL A 133 1.64 12.96 -6.24
C VAL A 133 0.13 12.84 -6.44
N ASP A 134 -0.68 13.69 -5.80
CA ASP A 134 -2.14 13.61 -5.92
C ASP A 134 -2.63 13.93 -7.35
N GLU A 135 -1.97 14.85 -8.06
CA GLU A 135 -2.30 15.15 -9.45
C GLU A 135 -2.05 13.95 -10.36
N VAL A 136 -0.90 13.27 -10.20
CA VAL A 136 -0.58 12.06 -10.96
C VAL A 136 -1.56 10.93 -10.62
N ARG A 137 -1.86 10.73 -9.33
CA ARG A 137 -2.85 9.74 -8.86
C ARG A 137 -4.21 9.97 -9.50
N ARG A 138 -4.74 11.18 -9.42
CA ARG A 138 -6.04 11.54 -10.03
C ARG A 138 -6.03 11.40 -11.55
N GLY A 139 -4.91 11.72 -12.19
CA GLY A 139 -4.70 11.50 -13.62
C GLY A 139 -4.78 10.01 -13.98
N LEU A 140 -4.19 9.14 -13.16
CA LEU A 140 -4.28 7.68 -13.31
C LEU A 140 -5.72 7.18 -13.12
N VAL A 141 -6.42 7.65 -12.09
CA VAL A 141 -7.84 7.32 -11.87
C VAL A 141 -8.71 7.70 -13.08
N ALA A 142 -8.47 8.88 -13.65
CA ALA A 142 -9.20 9.31 -14.84
C ALA A 142 -8.92 8.43 -16.07
N ARG A 143 -7.66 8.02 -16.26
CA ARG A 143 -7.19 7.25 -17.41
C ARG A 143 -7.53 5.76 -17.33
N LEU A 144 -7.22 5.15 -16.18
CA LEU A 144 -7.42 3.71 -15.96
C LEU A 144 -8.87 3.37 -15.59
N GLY A 145 -9.64 4.34 -15.14
CA GLY A 145 -11.04 4.16 -14.84
C GLY A 145 -11.36 3.54 -13.49
N GLU A 146 -10.36 3.35 -12.63
CA GLU A 146 -10.49 2.74 -11.30
C GLU A 146 -10.13 3.72 -10.18
N ASN A 147 -10.64 3.47 -8.97
CA ASN A 147 -10.17 4.15 -7.77
C ASN A 147 -8.73 3.75 -7.48
N ILE A 148 -7.86 4.73 -7.20
CA ILE A 148 -6.47 4.52 -6.80
C ILE A 148 -6.22 5.32 -5.54
N THR A 149 -5.74 4.65 -4.48
CA THR A 149 -5.46 5.26 -3.19
C THR A 149 -4.07 4.88 -2.68
N ILE A 150 -3.37 5.81 -2.05
CA ILE A 150 -2.18 5.53 -1.26
C ILE A 150 -2.70 5.31 0.16
N ARG A 151 -2.73 4.05 0.61
CA ARG A 151 -3.45 3.68 1.82
C ARG A 151 -2.60 3.78 3.08
N ARG A 152 -1.36 3.31 2.99
CA ARG A 152 -0.43 3.23 4.12
C ARG A 152 0.99 3.43 3.62
N PHE A 153 1.82 4.02 4.46
CA PHE A 153 3.26 4.10 4.21
C PHE A 153 4.04 4.14 5.51
N HIS A 154 5.30 3.73 5.45
CA HIS A 154 6.26 3.91 6.53
C HIS A 154 7.61 4.31 5.96
N LYS A 155 8.34 5.12 6.70
CA LYS A 155 9.74 5.43 6.45
C LYS A 155 10.52 5.25 7.74
N TYR A 156 11.64 4.55 7.66
CA TYR A 156 12.59 4.45 8.76
C TYR A 156 13.92 5.04 8.34
N GLN A 157 14.57 5.73 9.26
CA GLN A 157 15.88 6.31 9.07
C GLN A 157 16.69 6.11 10.34
N THR A 158 17.97 5.74 10.20
CA THR A 158 18.87 5.48 11.31
C THR A 158 20.23 6.14 11.07
N ALA A 159 20.83 6.68 12.13
CA ALA A 159 22.17 7.24 12.08
C ALA A 159 23.26 6.16 12.21
N THR A 160 23.02 5.15 13.06
CA THR A 160 24.04 4.16 13.48
C THR A 160 23.74 2.76 13.00
N GLY A 161 22.46 2.39 12.90
CA GLY A 161 21.99 1.06 12.51
C GLY A 161 22.05 0.79 11.01
N GLY A 162 21.21 -0.12 10.57
CA GLY A 162 20.96 -0.40 9.15
C GLY A 162 19.49 -0.65 8.90
N THR A 163 19.08 -0.51 7.65
CA THR A 163 17.72 -0.80 7.22
C THR A 163 17.71 -1.86 6.12
N ALA A 164 16.62 -2.61 6.04
CA ALA A 164 16.40 -3.57 4.97
C ALA A 164 14.93 -3.63 4.57
N CYS A 165 14.65 -4.17 3.40
CA CYS A 165 13.31 -4.49 2.97
C CYS A 165 13.23 -5.85 2.28
N TYR A 166 12.01 -6.40 2.26
CA TYR A 166 11.67 -7.60 1.50
C TYR A 166 10.30 -7.42 0.87
N LEU A 167 10.18 -7.78 -0.41
CA LEU A 167 8.92 -7.83 -1.14
C LEU A 167 8.63 -9.27 -1.57
N HIS A 168 7.44 -9.75 -1.28
CA HIS A 168 6.94 -11.03 -1.75
C HIS A 168 5.86 -10.80 -2.81
N GLY A 169 6.24 -10.93 -4.09
CA GLY A 169 5.35 -10.77 -5.25
C GLY A 169 4.63 -9.41 -5.31
N ASN A 170 5.21 -8.35 -4.80
CA ASN A 170 4.61 -7.01 -4.71
C ASN A 170 3.26 -6.95 -3.95
N LYS A 171 2.86 -8.04 -3.29
CA LYS A 171 1.61 -8.10 -2.51
C LYS A 171 1.86 -8.01 -1.01
N ILE A 172 3.03 -8.42 -0.55
CA ILE A 172 3.46 -8.28 0.83
C ILE A 172 4.80 -7.59 0.84
N GLY A 173 4.93 -6.57 1.67
CA GLY A 173 6.19 -5.85 1.87
C GLY A 173 6.51 -5.73 3.34
N VAL A 174 7.80 -5.80 3.66
CA VAL A 174 8.33 -5.59 5.00
C VAL A 174 9.51 -4.65 4.93
N VAL A 175 9.54 -3.69 5.84
CA VAL A 175 10.71 -2.84 6.11
C VAL A 175 11.12 -3.02 7.56
N ILE A 176 12.42 -2.98 7.81
CA ILE A 176 13.01 -3.27 9.11
C ILE A 176 14.16 -2.31 9.39
N GLU A 177 14.31 -1.92 10.66
CA GLU A 177 15.47 -1.23 11.21
C GLU A 177 16.22 -2.14 12.18
N LEU A 178 17.52 -2.29 11.96
CA LEU A 178 18.44 -3.04 12.79
C LEU A 178 19.34 -2.08 13.61
N ALA A 179 19.72 -2.49 14.79
CA ALA A 179 20.67 -1.73 15.63
C ALA A 179 22.05 -1.61 14.99
N LYS A 180 22.49 -2.63 14.24
CA LYS A 180 23.75 -2.64 13.49
C LYS A 180 23.47 -2.96 12.03
N ALA A 181 24.21 -2.35 11.12
CA ALA A 181 24.09 -2.60 9.70
C ALA A 181 24.49 -4.04 9.34
N ASP A 182 23.51 -4.81 8.86
CA ASP A 182 23.69 -6.16 8.30
C ASP A 182 22.57 -6.40 7.29
N ALA A 183 22.86 -6.15 6.02
CA ALA A 183 21.86 -6.20 4.95
C ALA A 183 21.32 -7.62 4.71
N GLU A 184 22.17 -8.65 4.87
CA GLU A 184 21.77 -10.06 4.69
C GLU A 184 20.83 -10.49 5.83
N LEU A 185 21.22 -10.27 7.07
CA LEU A 185 20.39 -10.53 8.25
C LEU A 185 19.08 -9.77 8.17
N GLY A 186 19.12 -8.47 7.81
CA GLY A 186 17.92 -7.64 7.66
C GLY A 186 16.96 -8.21 6.63
N LYS A 187 17.44 -8.64 5.48
CA LYS A 187 16.61 -9.27 4.44
C LYS A 187 16.01 -10.61 4.91
N ASP A 188 16.79 -11.40 5.63
CA ASP A 188 16.34 -12.70 6.15
C ASP A 188 15.26 -12.54 7.22
N ILE A 189 15.42 -11.59 8.15
CA ILE A 189 14.39 -11.26 9.14
C ILE A 189 13.16 -10.64 8.46
N ALA A 190 13.32 -9.75 7.49
CA ALA A 190 12.18 -9.17 6.76
C ALA A 190 11.38 -10.25 6.01
N MET A 191 12.06 -11.25 5.42
CA MET A 191 11.41 -12.40 4.80
C MET A 191 10.66 -13.26 5.83
N HIS A 192 11.24 -13.49 7.00
CA HIS A 192 10.58 -14.18 8.11
C HIS A 192 9.30 -13.44 8.54
N ILE A 193 9.38 -12.11 8.74
CA ILE A 193 8.23 -11.27 9.11
C ILE A 193 7.13 -11.35 8.05
N ALA A 194 7.49 -11.32 6.77
CA ALA A 194 6.51 -11.44 5.68
C ALA A 194 5.69 -12.72 5.78
N ALA A 195 6.33 -13.85 6.11
CA ALA A 195 5.71 -15.17 6.18
C ALA A 195 5.00 -15.44 7.52
N SER A 196 5.66 -15.11 8.64
CA SER A 196 5.20 -15.50 9.99
C SER A 196 4.30 -14.47 10.67
N LYS A 197 4.16 -13.25 10.09
CA LYS A 197 3.23 -12.19 10.53
C LYS A 197 3.30 -11.87 12.03
N PRO A 198 4.48 -11.63 12.64
CA PRO A 198 4.53 -11.20 14.02
C PRO A 198 3.83 -9.85 14.18
N THR A 199 3.19 -9.64 15.33
CA THR A 199 2.46 -8.41 15.65
C THR A 199 3.40 -7.28 16.08
N CYS A 200 4.49 -7.64 16.80
CA CYS A 200 5.48 -6.71 17.34
C CYS A 200 6.83 -7.41 17.48
N VAL A 201 7.87 -6.66 17.92
CA VAL A 201 9.22 -7.21 18.05
C VAL A 201 9.32 -8.13 19.27
N SER A 202 8.88 -7.69 20.45
CA SER A 202 9.07 -8.41 21.73
C SER A 202 7.81 -8.36 22.62
N ASP A 203 7.82 -9.16 23.67
CA ASP A 203 6.72 -9.30 24.61
C ASP A 203 6.35 -7.96 25.29
N GLU A 204 7.34 -7.08 25.53
CA GLU A 204 7.13 -5.78 26.15
C GLU A 204 6.29 -4.83 25.30
N GLN A 205 6.15 -5.10 24.00
CA GLN A 205 5.36 -4.30 23.07
C GLN A 205 3.91 -4.80 22.94
N VAL A 206 3.59 -5.94 23.55
CA VAL A 206 2.22 -6.47 23.56
C VAL A 206 1.39 -5.70 24.58
N SER A 207 0.19 -5.24 24.17
CA SER A 207 -0.65 -4.47 25.09
C SER A 207 -1.09 -5.30 26.30
N PRO A 208 -1.05 -4.73 27.50
CA PRO A 208 -1.52 -5.41 28.71
C PRO A 208 -2.97 -5.90 28.60
N GLU A 209 -3.82 -5.15 27.92
CA GLU A 209 -5.23 -5.50 27.71
C GLU A 209 -5.37 -6.78 26.89
N LEU A 210 -4.52 -6.97 25.86
CA LEU A 210 -4.53 -8.18 25.07
C LEU A 210 -4.08 -9.38 25.90
N ILE A 211 -3.02 -9.23 26.70
CA ILE A 211 -2.51 -10.29 27.57
C ILE A 211 -3.58 -10.69 28.61
N GLU A 212 -4.25 -9.73 29.24
CA GLU A 212 -5.28 -10.03 30.25
C GLU A 212 -6.50 -10.72 29.62
N LYS A 213 -6.94 -10.28 28.44
CA LYS A 213 -8.01 -10.93 27.69
C LYS A 213 -7.68 -12.39 27.34
N GLU A 214 -6.48 -12.66 26.85
CA GLU A 214 -6.06 -14.04 26.54
C GLU A 214 -5.94 -14.88 27.81
N LYS A 215 -5.49 -14.30 28.91
CA LYS A 215 -5.40 -14.96 30.20
C LYS A 215 -6.80 -15.34 30.74
N GLU A 216 -7.79 -14.47 30.59
CA GLU A 216 -9.19 -14.81 30.95
C GLU A 216 -9.72 -15.99 30.11
N ILE A 217 -9.46 -15.97 28.79
CA ILE A 217 -9.87 -17.04 27.89
C ILE A 217 -9.20 -18.36 28.28
N PHE A 218 -7.88 -18.36 28.50
CA PHE A 218 -7.14 -19.56 28.88
C PHE A 218 -7.51 -20.07 30.26
N SER A 219 -7.85 -19.18 31.19
CA SER A 219 -8.33 -19.54 32.54
C SER A 219 -9.69 -20.26 32.45
N ALA A 220 -10.62 -19.72 31.68
CA ALA A 220 -11.93 -20.33 31.46
C ALA A 220 -11.79 -21.74 30.85
N GLN A 221 -10.98 -21.88 29.78
CA GLN A 221 -10.70 -23.17 29.15
C GLN A 221 -10.02 -24.17 30.08
N ALA A 222 -9.08 -23.70 30.93
CA ALA A 222 -8.37 -24.56 31.86
C ALA A 222 -9.26 -25.03 33.00
N ALA A 223 -10.23 -24.22 33.45
CA ALA A 223 -11.19 -24.58 34.50
C ALA A 223 -12.05 -25.78 34.09
N GLU A 224 -12.39 -25.92 32.81
CA GLU A 224 -13.15 -27.06 32.27
C GLU A 224 -12.40 -28.39 32.42
N SER A 225 -11.07 -28.35 32.62
CA SER A 225 -10.25 -29.58 32.77
C SER A 225 -10.43 -30.31 34.08
N GLY A 226 -11.11 -29.69 35.08
CA GLY A 226 -11.33 -30.29 36.41
C GLY A 226 -10.07 -30.46 37.25
N LYS A 227 -8.94 -29.83 36.87
CA LYS A 227 -7.66 -29.91 37.57
C LYS A 227 -7.62 -29.00 38.81
N PRO A 228 -6.75 -29.30 39.80
CA PRO A 228 -6.50 -28.41 40.93
C PRO A 228 -6.07 -26.99 40.50
N ALA A 229 -6.47 -25.99 41.29
CA ALA A 229 -6.24 -24.56 40.97
C ALA A 229 -4.78 -24.20 40.71
N ASP A 230 -3.86 -24.76 41.44
CA ASP A 230 -2.40 -24.56 41.27
C ASP A 230 -1.86 -25.11 39.92
N ILE A 231 -2.49 -26.20 39.43
CA ILE A 231 -2.16 -26.74 38.10
C ILE A 231 -2.78 -25.88 37.00
N ILE A 232 -4.01 -25.40 37.20
CA ILE A 232 -4.68 -24.48 36.27
C ILE A 232 -3.85 -23.21 36.11
N GLU A 233 -3.37 -22.60 37.20
CA GLU A 233 -2.53 -21.40 37.14
C GLU A 233 -1.25 -21.63 36.31
N LYS A 234 -0.53 -22.73 36.54
CA LYS A 234 0.65 -23.09 35.75
C LYS A 234 0.35 -23.32 34.28
N MET A 235 -0.82 -23.92 33.99
CA MET A 235 -1.27 -24.11 32.59
C MET A 235 -1.54 -22.78 31.91
N VAL A 236 -2.16 -21.83 32.57
CA VAL A 236 -2.44 -20.49 32.06
C VAL A 236 -1.14 -19.75 31.77
N VAL A 237 -0.20 -19.74 32.72
CA VAL A 237 1.13 -19.12 32.53
C VAL A 237 1.85 -19.71 31.33
N GLY A 238 1.85 -21.05 31.20
CA GLY A 238 2.49 -21.74 30.07
C GLY A 238 1.82 -21.41 28.73
N ARG A 239 0.48 -21.27 28.69
CA ARG A 239 -0.26 -20.88 27.49
C ARG A 239 -0.01 -19.43 27.09
N ILE A 240 0.04 -18.51 28.07
CA ILE A 240 0.39 -17.10 27.80
C ILE A 240 1.81 -16.99 27.25
N SER A 241 2.78 -17.69 27.84
CA SER A 241 4.16 -17.71 27.32
C SER A 241 4.22 -18.21 25.87
N LYS A 242 3.46 -19.28 25.56
CA LYS A 242 3.37 -19.79 24.19
C LYS A 242 2.70 -18.79 23.23
N PHE A 243 1.61 -18.19 23.66
CA PHE A 243 0.90 -17.16 22.88
C PHE A 243 1.83 -15.98 22.55
N LEU A 244 2.55 -15.44 23.54
CA LEU A 244 3.52 -14.36 23.35
C LEU A 244 4.63 -14.77 22.35
N ALA A 245 5.16 -15.99 22.49
CA ALA A 245 6.15 -16.52 21.56
C ALA A 245 5.62 -16.66 20.12
N GLU A 246 4.34 -16.94 19.94
CA GLU A 246 3.71 -17.05 18.62
C GLU A 246 3.49 -15.70 17.95
N ILE A 247 3.13 -14.65 18.71
CA ILE A 247 2.79 -13.35 18.16
C ILE A 247 3.95 -12.35 18.10
N THR A 248 5.05 -12.62 18.78
CA THR A 248 6.22 -11.71 18.81
C THR A 248 7.35 -12.22 17.92
N LEU A 249 8.03 -11.30 17.22
CA LEU A 249 9.13 -11.63 16.32
C LEU A 249 10.23 -12.44 17.02
N LEU A 250 10.63 -12.01 18.21
CA LEU A 250 11.73 -12.65 18.96
C LEU A 250 11.39 -14.06 19.45
N GLY A 251 10.12 -14.32 19.74
CA GLY A 251 9.65 -15.63 20.21
C GLY A 251 9.52 -16.67 19.11
N GLN A 252 9.33 -16.26 17.87
CA GLN A 252 9.05 -17.17 16.74
C GLN A 252 10.27 -18.01 16.34
N PRO A 253 10.08 -19.30 15.95
CA PRO A 253 11.10 -20.10 15.28
C PRO A 253 11.43 -19.46 13.92
N PHE A 254 12.73 -19.37 13.59
CA PHE A 254 13.17 -18.73 12.35
C PHE A 254 12.80 -19.57 11.12
N ILE A 255 12.20 -18.92 10.11
CA ILE A 255 11.65 -19.62 8.95
C ILE A 255 12.66 -20.45 8.14
N LYS A 256 13.95 -20.10 8.17
CA LYS A 256 15.00 -20.84 7.48
C LYS A 256 15.63 -21.95 8.36
N ASP A 257 15.44 -21.89 9.67
CA ASP A 257 15.92 -22.89 10.64
C ASP A 257 15.00 -22.89 11.87
N ASP A 258 14.03 -23.79 11.89
CA ASP A 258 13.01 -23.91 12.94
C ASP A 258 13.54 -24.32 14.33
N LYS A 259 14.78 -24.79 14.39
CA LYS A 259 15.48 -25.10 15.66
C LYS A 259 16.02 -23.85 16.35
N LEU A 260 16.08 -22.75 15.61
CA LEU A 260 16.62 -21.47 16.08
C LEU A 260 15.50 -20.44 16.18
N THR A 261 15.30 -19.81 17.35
CA THR A 261 14.39 -18.68 17.45
C THR A 261 15.04 -17.42 16.86
N VAL A 262 14.22 -16.46 16.40
CA VAL A 262 14.72 -15.18 15.90
C VAL A 262 15.57 -14.46 16.96
N ALA A 263 15.18 -14.52 18.24
CA ALA A 263 15.99 -13.97 19.33
C ALA A 263 17.41 -14.56 19.39
N LYS A 264 17.53 -15.89 19.26
CA LYS A 264 18.85 -16.56 19.28
C LYS A 264 19.67 -16.23 18.04
N LEU A 265 19.03 -16.14 16.87
CA LEU A 265 19.70 -15.72 15.63
C LEU A 265 20.29 -14.31 15.76
N LEU A 266 19.50 -13.36 16.26
CA LEU A 266 19.94 -11.99 16.47
C LEU A 266 21.06 -11.89 17.50
N ALA A 267 20.96 -12.62 18.63
CA ALA A 267 22.00 -12.67 19.63
C ALA A 267 23.33 -13.26 19.10
N ALA A 268 23.27 -14.32 18.27
CA ALA A 268 24.44 -14.89 17.64
C ALA A 268 25.14 -13.94 16.64
N LYS A 269 24.40 -12.97 16.11
CA LYS A 269 24.91 -11.91 15.23
C LYS A 269 25.23 -10.61 15.97
N ASP A 270 25.12 -10.58 17.30
CA ASP A 270 25.28 -9.38 18.12
C ASP A 270 24.50 -8.19 17.59
N ASN A 271 23.24 -8.45 17.21
CA ASN A 271 22.35 -7.49 16.60
C ASN A 271 20.94 -7.54 17.22
N SER A 272 20.12 -6.54 16.94
CA SER A 272 18.71 -6.51 17.36
C SER A 272 17.85 -5.80 16.32
N VAL A 273 16.57 -6.12 16.32
CA VAL A 273 15.53 -5.41 15.55
C VAL A 273 15.01 -4.27 16.43
N ILE A 274 15.07 -3.05 15.90
CA ILE A 274 14.53 -1.85 16.55
C ILE A 274 13.03 -1.76 16.31
N ARG A 275 12.62 -1.89 15.03
CA ARG A 275 11.23 -1.86 14.59
C ARG A 275 11.08 -2.47 13.20
N PHE A 276 9.86 -2.80 12.86
CA PHE A 276 9.48 -3.21 11.51
C PHE A 276 8.10 -2.69 11.16
N ALA A 277 7.78 -2.66 9.87
CA ALA A 277 6.43 -2.57 9.37
C ALA A 277 6.21 -3.65 8.30
N ARG A 278 5.06 -4.31 8.37
CA ARG A 278 4.58 -5.26 7.38
C ARG A 278 3.29 -4.72 6.77
N LEU A 279 3.25 -4.64 5.45
CA LEU A 279 2.07 -4.26 4.69
C LEU A 279 1.69 -5.41 3.76
N GLU A 280 0.40 -5.69 3.68
CA GLU A 280 -0.17 -6.66 2.74
C GLU A 280 -1.33 -6.00 2.00
N VAL A 281 -1.33 -6.09 0.67
CA VAL A 281 -2.37 -5.51 -0.19
C VAL A 281 -3.74 -6.06 0.20
N GLY A 282 -4.70 -5.17 0.42
CA GLY A 282 -6.08 -5.54 0.75
C GLY A 282 -6.32 -5.99 2.18
N GLU A 283 -5.27 -6.04 3.03
CA GLU A 283 -5.41 -6.42 4.44
C GLU A 283 -6.37 -5.48 5.19
N GLY A 284 -7.41 -6.06 5.85
CA GLY A 284 -8.42 -5.30 6.58
C GLY A 284 -9.44 -4.56 5.69
N ILE A 285 -9.47 -4.81 4.39
CA ILE A 285 -10.52 -4.32 3.49
C ILE A 285 -11.55 -5.44 3.30
N GLU A 286 -12.80 -5.17 3.67
CA GLU A 286 -13.90 -6.09 3.37
C GLU A 286 -14.14 -6.08 1.85
N LYS A 287 -13.77 -7.20 1.20
CA LYS A 287 -14.16 -7.43 -0.19
C LYS A 287 -15.66 -7.72 -0.19
N LYS A 288 -16.45 -6.98 -0.99
CA LYS A 288 -17.81 -7.46 -1.31
C LYS A 288 -17.64 -8.82 -1.97
N GLU A 289 -18.19 -9.86 -1.38
CA GLU A 289 -18.39 -11.12 -2.11
C GLU A 289 -19.35 -10.81 -3.26
N GLU A 290 -18.81 -10.64 -4.45
CA GLU A 290 -19.60 -10.60 -5.68
C GLU A 290 -20.15 -12.03 -5.87
N ASN A 291 -21.39 -12.21 -5.45
CA ASN A 291 -22.10 -13.45 -5.76
C ASN A 291 -22.51 -13.40 -7.24
N PHE A 292 -21.56 -13.75 -8.10
CA PHE A 292 -21.73 -13.76 -9.56
C PHE A 292 -23.03 -14.49 -9.99
N ALA A 293 -23.45 -15.52 -9.23
CA ALA A 293 -24.70 -16.23 -9.47
C ALA A 293 -25.92 -15.33 -9.21
N GLU A 294 -25.89 -14.49 -8.18
CA GLU A 294 -26.98 -13.55 -7.88
C GLU A 294 -27.02 -12.38 -8.87
N GLU A 295 -25.88 -11.86 -9.32
CA GLU A 295 -25.83 -10.82 -10.35
C GLU A 295 -26.35 -11.30 -11.70
N VAL A 296 -25.94 -12.50 -12.13
CA VAL A 296 -26.49 -13.13 -13.36
C VAL A 296 -27.98 -13.38 -13.22
N MET A 297 -28.47 -13.87 -12.05
CA MET A 297 -29.89 -14.05 -11.82
C MET A 297 -30.68 -12.72 -11.78
N ALA A 298 -30.08 -11.65 -11.24
CA ALA A 298 -30.70 -10.33 -11.24
C ALA A 298 -30.80 -9.75 -12.65
N GLN A 299 -29.80 -9.93 -13.50
CA GLN A 299 -29.84 -9.52 -14.91
C GLN A 299 -30.89 -10.32 -15.71
N VAL A 300 -31.01 -11.63 -15.46
CA VAL A 300 -32.03 -12.47 -16.12
C VAL A 300 -33.46 -12.12 -15.67
N ARG A 301 -33.65 -11.66 -14.43
CA ARG A 301 -34.98 -11.26 -13.90
C ARG A 301 -35.36 -9.81 -14.24
N GLY A 302 -34.42 -8.99 -14.67
CA GLY A 302 -34.63 -7.58 -15.05
C GLY A 302 -34.78 -7.35 -16.55
N SER A 303 -34.86 -8.42 -17.36
CA SER A 303 -35.08 -8.38 -18.82
C SER A 303 -36.53 -8.66 -19.18
#